data_30f5c492f6fc94dd40850446aeba7b37
#
_entry.id   30f5c492f6fc94dd40850446aeba7b37
#
_cell.length_a   1.000
_cell.length_b   1.000
_cell.length_c   1.000
_cell.angle_alpha   90.00
_cell.angle_beta   90.00
_cell.angle_gamma   90.00
#
_symmetry.space_group_name_H-M   'P 1'
#
loop_
_entity.id
_entity.type
_entity.pdbx_description
1 polymer ?
#
loop_
_entity_poly.entity_id
_entity_poly.type
_entity_poly.pdbx_seq_one_letter_code
_entity_poly.pdbx_strand_id
1 'polypeptide(L)'
;MFYGGRLEYYRMSAEQISAPRFSGFHMGNYNTYATAADGSVVATEHSIEAKNVTKDKLNYAATLQLTYNLTRQFGLTADATIATRFPRISEYAGTGPTEEQYKRVTIPLIRGGIFYKNDWIDLSSMVTYISKSNNIDQQNLTKPGTTEGKTVLLIYNIQTLGWTTSAEINPFKNFHMHALFTYQKPVYKNYNASVTFSDGQSMGVNANNMIVKEIPQVLIELDPKYDITKNLNAWLSFRYFGKTYANLQEALYFNGHWETFGGINWNVNKKLSLGVSVINIFNEKGAKGTISGSELITKQEAGKYDGKYMSGSYLRPFTVEFSAGIKF
;
A
#
# COMPACT_ATOMS: atom_id res chain seq x y z
N MET A 1 -21.93 3.17 -22.98
CA MET A 1 -22.32 2.58 -21.71
C MET A 1 -21.71 1.19 -21.61
N PHE A 2 -21.01 0.91 -20.53
CA PHE A 2 -20.45 -0.41 -20.22
C PHE A 2 -20.93 -0.83 -18.82
N TYR A 3 -21.26 -2.09 -18.65
CA TYR A 3 -21.59 -2.66 -17.34
C TYR A 3 -21.06 -4.08 -17.25
N GLY A 4 -20.74 -4.50 -16.04
CA GLY A 4 -20.23 -5.83 -15.77
C GLY A 4 -20.49 -6.23 -14.31
N GLY A 5 -20.52 -7.54 -14.09
CA GLY A 5 -20.66 -8.08 -12.76
C GLY A 5 -19.91 -9.41 -12.62
N ARG A 6 -19.45 -9.71 -11.41
CA ARG A 6 -18.80 -10.97 -11.06
C ARG A 6 -19.34 -11.45 -9.72
N LEU A 7 -19.64 -12.74 -9.64
CA LEU A 7 -19.90 -13.45 -8.40
C LEU A 7 -18.81 -14.50 -8.19
N GLU A 8 -18.32 -14.61 -7.00
CA GLU A 8 -17.26 -15.55 -6.64
C GLU A 8 -17.59 -16.18 -5.29
N TYR A 9 -17.73 -17.50 -5.27
CA TYR A 9 -17.81 -18.25 -4.03
C TYR A 9 -16.40 -18.49 -3.49
N TYR A 10 -16.18 -18.05 -2.28
CA TYR A 10 -14.90 -18.19 -1.58
C TYR A 10 -15.09 -19.05 -0.34
N ARG A 11 -14.29 -20.10 -0.23
CA ARG A 11 -14.19 -20.93 0.96
C ARG A 11 -12.78 -20.86 1.52
N MET A 12 -12.68 -20.52 2.77
CA MET A 12 -11.43 -20.52 3.53
C MET A 12 -11.52 -21.58 4.62
N SER A 13 -10.53 -22.46 4.68
CA SER A 13 -10.33 -23.37 5.78
C SER A 13 -8.93 -23.11 6.35
N ALA A 14 -8.85 -22.86 7.65
CA ALA A 14 -7.60 -22.66 8.35
C ALA A 14 -7.60 -23.48 9.64
N GLU A 15 -6.50 -24.17 9.87
CA GLU A 15 -6.20 -24.81 11.15
C GLU A 15 -5.33 -23.84 11.95
N GLN A 16 -5.83 -23.37 13.08
CA GLN A 16 -5.09 -22.56 14.02
C GLN A 16 -4.60 -23.42 15.16
N ILE A 17 -3.30 -23.54 15.27
CA ILE A 17 -2.65 -24.26 16.35
C ILE A 17 -2.13 -23.23 17.35
N SER A 18 -2.61 -23.29 18.59
CA SER A 18 -2.13 -22.47 19.68
C SER A 18 -0.96 -23.18 20.35
N ALA A 19 0.25 -22.71 20.09
CA ALA A 19 1.47 -23.21 20.73
C ALA A 19 2.31 -22.06 21.26
N PRO A 20 2.99 -22.22 22.43
CA PRO A 20 3.99 -21.24 22.86
C PRO A 20 5.15 -21.21 21.88
N ARG A 21 5.88 -20.08 21.84
CA ARG A 21 7.04 -19.88 20.98
C ARG A 21 8.23 -20.75 21.40
N PHE A 22 8.26 -22.00 21.01
CA PHE A 22 9.44 -22.86 21.17
C PHE A 22 10.04 -23.22 19.80
N SER A 23 11.35 -23.29 19.75
CA SER A 23 12.13 -23.81 18.61
C SER A 23 12.01 -25.33 18.58
N GLY A 24 11.00 -25.88 17.99
CA GLY A 24 10.77 -27.31 17.89
C GLY A 24 9.28 -27.59 18.10
N PHE A 25 8.59 -27.64 17.00
CA PHE A 25 7.15 -27.85 17.00
C PHE A 25 6.83 -29.33 16.97
N HIS A 26 6.22 -29.85 18.03
CA HIS A 26 5.59 -31.17 18.04
C HIS A 26 4.11 -31.02 18.33
N MET A 27 3.26 -31.62 17.50
CA MET A 27 1.84 -31.74 17.81
C MET A 27 1.66 -32.71 18.99
N GLY A 28 1.05 -32.23 20.07
CA GLY A 28 0.79 -33.03 21.29
C GLY A 28 0.85 -32.19 22.56
N ASN A 29 0.87 -32.85 23.67
CA ASN A 29 1.03 -32.21 24.98
C ASN A 29 2.48 -31.81 25.19
N TYR A 30 2.69 -30.69 25.85
CA TYR A 30 4.00 -30.22 26.27
C TYR A 30 3.95 -29.73 27.71
N ASN A 31 5.11 -29.79 28.42
CA ASN A 31 5.22 -29.32 29.77
C ASN A 31 6.02 -28.03 29.85
N THR A 32 5.55 -27.08 30.66
CA THR A 32 6.37 -25.98 31.18
C THR A 32 6.83 -26.32 32.60
N TYR A 33 8.05 -25.89 32.92
CA TYR A 33 8.67 -26.14 34.21
C TYR A 33 8.90 -24.82 34.93
N ALA A 34 8.49 -24.73 36.16
CA ALA A 34 8.76 -23.58 37.02
C ALA A 34 9.39 -24.05 38.33
N THR A 35 10.34 -23.30 38.87
CA THR A 35 10.91 -23.57 40.19
C THR A 35 10.02 -22.96 41.28
N ALA A 36 9.48 -23.76 42.16
CA ALA A 36 8.70 -23.29 43.28
C ALA A 36 9.59 -22.66 44.36
N ALA A 37 8.99 -21.96 45.33
CA ALA A 37 9.71 -21.25 46.36
C ALA A 37 10.57 -22.17 47.29
N ASP A 38 10.24 -23.44 47.33
CA ASP A 38 10.99 -24.49 48.06
C ASP A 38 12.13 -25.12 47.25
N GLY A 39 12.36 -24.62 46.02
CA GLY A 39 13.38 -25.13 45.09
C GLY A 39 12.95 -26.37 44.29
N SER A 40 11.76 -26.89 44.49
CA SER A 40 11.24 -27.99 43.66
C SER A 40 10.88 -27.53 42.27
N VAL A 41 11.01 -28.43 41.27
CA VAL A 41 10.58 -28.17 39.89
C VAL A 41 9.18 -28.71 39.72
N VAL A 42 8.26 -27.81 39.41
CA VAL A 42 6.85 -28.14 39.11
C VAL A 42 6.65 -28.14 37.61
N ALA A 43 6.17 -29.25 37.07
CA ALA A 43 5.77 -29.37 35.68
C ALA A 43 4.29 -29.04 35.53
N THR A 44 3.96 -28.19 34.57
CA THR A 44 2.57 -27.93 34.17
C THR A 44 2.38 -28.45 32.75
N GLU A 45 1.49 -29.42 32.59
CA GLU A 45 1.12 -29.96 31.29
C GLU A 45 0.16 -29.03 30.56
N HIS A 46 0.45 -28.79 29.30
CA HIS A 46 -0.38 -28.02 28.39
C HIS A 46 -0.75 -28.87 27.18
N SER A 47 -1.99 -28.78 26.74
CA SER A 47 -2.45 -29.39 25.48
C SER A 47 -2.36 -28.39 24.34
N ILE A 48 -1.97 -28.88 23.16
CA ILE A 48 -2.05 -28.10 21.91
C ILE A 48 -3.45 -28.34 21.35
N GLU A 49 -4.26 -27.31 21.34
CA GLU A 49 -5.58 -27.35 20.70
C GLU A 49 -5.47 -26.86 19.25
N ALA A 50 -5.87 -27.72 18.32
CA ALA A 50 -6.07 -27.32 16.93
C ALA A 50 -7.52 -26.84 16.76
N LYS A 51 -7.70 -25.58 16.39
CA LYS A 51 -9.00 -25.00 16.07
C LYS A 51 -9.17 -24.93 14.57
N ASN A 52 -10.05 -25.76 14.02
CA ASN A 52 -10.42 -25.70 12.63
C ASN A 52 -11.48 -24.61 12.40
N VAL A 53 -11.16 -23.63 11.57
CA VAL A 53 -12.07 -22.57 11.18
C VAL A 53 -12.33 -22.68 9.70
N THR A 54 -13.58 -22.95 9.34
CA THR A 54 -14.04 -22.94 7.95
C THR A 54 -15.07 -21.84 7.78
N LYS A 55 -14.82 -20.92 6.85
CA LYS A 55 -15.76 -19.85 6.47
C LYS A 55 -15.90 -19.84 4.96
N ASP A 56 -17.13 -19.81 4.51
CA ASP A 56 -17.49 -19.71 3.11
C ASP A 56 -18.45 -18.54 2.92
N LYS A 57 -18.21 -17.77 1.91
CA LYS A 57 -19.01 -16.60 1.57
C LYS A 57 -18.93 -16.25 0.10
N LEU A 58 -19.92 -15.49 -0.34
CA LEU A 58 -20.01 -14.97 -1.69
C LEU A 58 -19.35 -13.59 -1.76
N ASN A 59 -18.31 -13.45 -2.58
CA ASN A 59 -17.79 -12.18 -3.03
C ASN A 59 -18.53 -11.74 -4.29
N TYR A 60 -18.65 -10.42 -4.45
CA TYR A 60 -19.24 -9.84 -5.65
C TYR A 60 -18.47 -8.60 -6.09
N ALA A 61 -18.54 -8.34 -7.37
CA ALA A 61 -18.11 -7.09 -7.95
C ALA A 61 -19.14 -6.66 -9.00
N ALA A 62 -19.41 -5.37 -9.09
CA ALA A 62 -20.25 -4.79 -10.13
C ALA A 62 -19.62 -3.45 -10.57
N THR A 63 -19.70 -3.15 -11.85
CA THR A 63 -19.24 -1.90 -12.42
C THR A 63 -20.25 -1.36 -13.42
N LEU A 64 -20.39 -0.04 -13.44
CA LEU A 64 -21.14 0.72 -14.40
C LEU A 64 -20.27 1.88 -14.88
N GLN A 65 -20.10 2.00 -16.19
CA GLN A 65 -19.39 3.11 -16.79
C GLN A 65 -20.30 3.79 -17.83
N LEU A 66 -20.37 5.09 -17.73
CA LEU A 66 -21.13 5.96 -18.62
C LEU A 66 -20.18 6.94 -19.29
N THR A 67 -20.33 7.12 -20.60
CA THR A 67 -19.62 8.13 -21.36
C THR A 67 -20.63 8.87 -22.21
N TYR A 68 -20.54 10.19 -22.21
CA TYR A 68 -21.38 11.07 -22.99
C TYR A 68 -20.56 12.07 -23.78
N ASN A 69 -20.61 12.00 -25.10
CA ASN A 69 -19.91 12.89 -26.00
C ASN A 69 -20.73 14.18 -26.20
N LEU A 70 -20.22 15.30 -25.72
CA LEU A 70 -20.79 16.62 -25.94
C LEU A 70 -20.46 17.14 -27.35
N THR A 71 -19.23 16.84 -27.81
CA THR A 71 -18.75 17.08 -29.14
C THR A 71 -17.99 15.87 -29.68
N ARG A 72 -17.42 15.92 -30.85
CA ARG A 72 -16.51 14.87 -31.36
C ARG A 72 -15.21 14.76 -30.56
N GLN A 73 -14.82 15.80 -29.87
CA GLN A 73 -13.54 15.91 -29.16
C GLN A 73 -13.70 15.94 -27.65
N PHE A 74 -14.83 16.40 -27.15
CA PHE A 74 -15.05 16.64 -25.73
C PHE A 74 -16.25 15.86 -25.17
N GLY A 75 -16.11 15.28 -24.02
CA GLY A 75 -17.19 14.57 -23.35
C GLY A 75 -17.01 14.42 -21.84
N LEU A 76 -18.01 13.79 -21.26
CA LEU A 76 -18.10 13.47 -19.85
C LEU A 76 -17.96 11.96 -19.65
N THR A 77 -17.35 11.56 -18.55
CA THR A 77 -17.31 10.17 -18.14
C THR A 77 -17.63 10.05 -16.66
N ALA A 78 -18.34 9.00 -16.31
CA ALA A 78 -18.59 8.63 -14.91
C ALA A 78 -18.53 7.12 -14.79
N ASP A 79 -17.97 6.63 -13.71
CA ASP A 79 -18.02 5.22 -13.38
C ASP A 79 -18.27 5.00 -11.88
N ALA A 80 -18.97 3.91 -11.59
CA ALA A 80 -19.20 3.41 -10.26
C ALA A 80 -18.87 1.92 -10.22
N THR A 81 -18.04 1.55 -9.28
CA THR A 81 -17.64 0.16 -9.06
C THR A 81 -17.80 -0.18 -7.59
N ILE A 82 -18.32 -1.36 -7.31
CA ILE A 82 -18.26 -1.97 -5.99
C ILE A 82 -17.57 -3.32 -6.12
N ALA A 83 -16.57 -3.58 -5.29
CA ALA A 83 -15.91 -4.87 -5.21
C ALA A 83 -15.83 -5.33 -3.75
N THR A 84 -15.88 -6.63 -3.55
CA THR A 84 -15.76 -7.22 -2.23
C THR A 84 -14.70 -8.31 -2.22
N ARG A 85 -14.04 -8.47 -1.09
CA ARG A 85 -13.16 -9.60 -0.83
C ARG A 85 -13.27 -10.05 0.63
N PHE A 86 -12.94 -11.31 0.88
CA PHE A 86 -12.68 -11.77 2.24
C PHE A 86 -11.27 -11.40 2.66
N PRO A 87 -11.05 -11.14 3.95
CA PRO A 87 -9.73 -11.02 4.52
C PRO A 87 -8.90 -12.28 4.22
N ARG A 88 -7.58 -12.11 4.07
CA ARG A 88 -6.65 -13.22 3.87
C ARG A 88 -6.41 -13.95 5.20
N ILE A 89 -5.99 -15.22 5.14
CA ILE A 89 -5.63 -15.99 6.35
C ILE A 89 -4.57 -15.25 7.18
N SER A 90 -3.59 -14.63 6.53
CA SER A 90 -2.54 -13.84 7.21
C SER A 90 -3.07 -12.62 7.97
N GLU A 91 -4.24 -12.10 7.62
CA GLU A 91 -4.88 -10.98 8.30
C GLU A 91 -5.56 -11.43 9.62
N TYR A 92 -5.67 -12.73 9.86
CA TYR A 92 -6.22 -13.33 11.09
C TYR A 92 -5.16 -13.91 12.03
N ALA A 93 -3.89 -13.87 11.63
CA ALA A 93 -2.82 -14.49 12.40
C ALA A 93 -2.61 -13.78 13.75
N GLY A 94 -2.62 -14.52 14.82
CA GLY A 94 -2.12 -14.11 16.15
C GLY A 94 -3.15 -13.88 17.25
N THR A 95 -4.45 -13.65 16.97
CA THR A 95 -5.45 -13.31 18.01
C THR A 95 -6.64 -14.25 18.09
N GLY A 96 -6.71 -15.27 17.24
CA GLY A 96 -7.91 -16.09 17.09
C GLY A 96 -9.06 -15.32 16.43
N PRO A 97 -9.67 -15.85 15.39
CA PRO A 97 -10.67 -15.14 14.61
C PRO A 97 -11.95 -14.92 15.43
N THR A 98 -12.34 -13.67 15.61
CA THR A 98 -13.67 -13.29 16.10
C THR A 98 -14.64 -13.15 14.93
N GLU A 99 -15.95 -13.14 15.19
CA GLU A 99 -16.94 -12.89 14.13
C GLU A 99 -16.75 -11.53 13.45
N GLU A 100 -16.21 -10.54 14.16
CA GLU A 100 -15.90 -9.22 13.61
C GLU A 100 -14.77 -9.25 12.58
N GLN A 101 -13.78 -10.12 12.75
CA GLN A 101 -12.65 -10.30 11.84
C GLN A 101 -13.06 -10.89 10.50
N TYR A 102 -14.21 -11.60 10.44
CA TYR A 102 -14.72 -12.20 9.22
C TYR A 102 -15.59 -11.25 8.40
N LYS A 103 -15.63 -9.97 8.72
CA LYS A 103 -16.34 -8.98 7.90
C LYS A 103 -15.69 -8.88 6.53
N ARG A 104 -16.55 -8.85 5.51
CA ARG A 104 -16.15 -8.65 4.13
C ARG A 104 -15.52 -7.26 3.96
N VAL A 105 -14.38 -7.20 3.31
CA VAL A 105 -13.83 -5.95 2.82
C VAL A 105 -14.67 -5.50 1.63
N THR A 106 -15.21 -4.28 1.69
CA THR A 106 -16.01 -3.69 0.62
C THR A 106 -15.29 -2.45 0.10
N ILE A 107 -15.20 -2.34 -1.21
CA ILE A 107 -14.46 -1.29 -1.91
C ILE A 107 -15.39 -0.63 -2.92
N PRO A 108 -16.24 0.33 -2.51
CA PRO A 108 -16.92 1.23 -3.44
C PRO A 108 -15.95 2.25 -4.01
N LEU A 109 -16.05 2.49 -5.31
CA LEU A 109 -15.34 3.51 -6.06
C LEU A 109 -16.34 4.25 -6.94
N ILE A 110 -16.29 5.57 -6.92
CA ILE A 110 -17.06 6.45 -7.79
C ILE A 110 -16.10 7.44 -8.41
N ARG A 111 -16.15 7.58 -9.72
CA ARG A 111 -15.36 8.57 -10.46
C ARG A 111 -16.26 9.34 -11.40
N GLY A 112 -15.91 10.60 -11.61
CA GLY A 112 -16.56 11.43 -12.60
C GLY A 112 -15.59 12.48 -13.13
N GLY A 113 -15.67 12.80 -14.40
CA GLY A 113 -14.76 13.73 -15.00
C GLY A 113 -15.06 14.03 -16.47
N ILE A 114 -14.07 14.65 -17.07
CA ILE A 114 -14.09 15.10 -18.46
C ILE A 114 -12.99 14.40 -19.23
N PHE A 115 -13.19 14.29 -20.54
CA PHE A 115 -12.14 13.92 -21.48
C PHE A 115 -12.17 14.85 -22.69
N TYR A 116 -10.98 15.04 -23.26
CA TYR A 116 -10.79 15.78 -24.50
C TYR A 116 -9.80 15.03 -25.37
N LYS A 117 -10.14 14.86 -26.65
CA LYS A 117 -9.31 14.14 -27.59
C LYS A 117 -9.30 14.83 -28.96
N ASN A 118 -8.11 15.03 -29.48
CA ASN A 118 -7.89 15.45 -30.87
C ASN A 118 -6.68 14.71 -31.46
N ASP A 119 -6.13 15.17 -32.58
CA ASP A 119 -5.06 14.49 -33.31
C ASP A 119 -3.73 14.46 -32.54
N TRP A 120 -3.50 15.37 -31.59
CA TRP A 120 -2.23 15.51 -30.90
C TRP A 120 -2.32 15.36 -29.37
N ILE A 121 -3.51 15.37 -28.78
CA ILE A 121 -3.68 15.18 -27.34
C ILE A 121 -4.91 14.31 -27.04
N ASP A 122 -4.74 13.38 -26.10
CA ASP A 122 -5.80 12.62 -25.45
C ASP A 122 -5.71 12.92 -23.95
N LEU A 123 -6.66 13.70 -23.41
CA LEU A 123 -6.66 14.22 -22.04
C LEU A 123 -7.87 13.67 -21.30
N SER A 124 -7.64 13.21 -20.07
CA SER A 124 -8.71 12.91 -19.13
C SER A 124 -8.44 13.56 -17.77
N SER A 125 -9.49 14.07 -17.13
CA SER A 125 -9.40 14.66 -15.80
C SER A 125 -10.59 14.19 -14.96
N MET A 126 -10.31 13.52 -13.83
CA MET A 126 -11.32 12.81 -13.05
C MET A 126 -11.18 13.08 -11.57
N VAL A 127 -12.29 13.33 -10.91
CA VAL A 127 -12.41 13.27 -9.45
C VAL A 127 -12.82 11.87 -9.06
N THR A 128 -12.20 11.32 -8.03
CA THR A 128 -12.38 9.95 -7.55
C THR A 128 -12.67 9.95 -6.06
N TYR A 129 -13.71 9.24 -5.67
CA TYR A 129 -13.92 8.83 -4.29
C TYR A 129 -13.83 7.30 -4.20
N ILE A 130 -12.98 6.82 -3.30
CA ILE A 130 -12.84 5.39 -3.00
C ILE A 130 -12.86 5.19 -1.50
N SER A 131 -13.55 4.15 -1.05
CA SER A 131 -13.51 3.71 0.34
C SER A 131 -13.13 2.22 0.37
N LYS A 132 -12.36 1.83 1.38
CA LYS A 132 -12.04 0.44 1.66
C LYS A 132 -12.36 0.15 3.11
N SER A 133 -13.40 -0.65 3.35
CA SER A 133 -13.88 -0.98 4.69
C SER A 133 -13.22 -2.24 5.24
N ASN A 134 -13.30 -2.39 6.57
CA ASN A 134 -12.90 -3.60 7.30
C ASN A 134 -11.45 -4.05 7.00
N ASN A 135 -10.52 -3.10 6.89
CA ASN A 135 -9.10 -3.42 6.92
C ASN A 135 -8.74 -3.88 8.33
N ILE A 136 -7.80 -4.81 8.42
CA ILE A 136 -7.33 -5.36 9.69
C ILE A 136 -5.87 -4.98 9.87
N ASP A 137 -5.52 -4.50 11.05
CA ASP A 137 -4.15 -4.22 11.49
C ASP A 137 -3.97 -4.68 12.94
N GLN A 138 -2.74 -4.91 13.33
CA GLN A 138 -2.36 -5.27 14.70
C GLN A 138 -1.31 -4.30 15.20
N GLN A 139 -1.55 -3.73 16.37
CA GLN A 139 -0.59 -2.85 17.02
C GLN A 139 -0.17 -3.44 18.37
N ASN A 140 1.14 -3.47 18.59
CA ASN A 140 1.71 -3.86 19.87
C ASN A 140 1.90 -2.60 20.73
N LEU A 141 1.14 -2.51 21.80
CA LEU A 141 1.20 -1.42 22.75
C LEU A 141 2.02 -1.88 23.98
N THR A 142 3.16 -1.23 24.18
CA THR A 142 4.01 -1.51 25.36
C THR A 142 3.78 -0.43 26.42
N LYS A 143 3.52 -0.85 27.64
CA LYS A 143 3.36 0.06 28.76
C LYS A 143 4.64 0.86 29.01
N PRO A 144 4.56 2.20 29.08
CA PRO A 144 5.73 3.04 29.29
C PRO A 144 6.54 2.64 30.52
N GLY A 145 7.86 2.51 30.38
CA GLY A 145 8.78 2.16 31.46
C GLY A 145 8.78 0.68 31.89
N THR A 146 8.09 -0.18 31.14
CA THR A 146 8.03 -1.64 31.42
C THR A 146 8.24 -2.46 30.17
N THR A 147 8.28 -3.78 30.31
CA THR A 147 8.26 -4.75 29.20
C THR A 147 6.87 -5.35 28.95
N GLU A 148 5.86 -4.94 29.72
CA GLU A 148 4.49 -5.43 29.54
C GLU A 148 3.93 -4.89 28.21
N GLY A 149 3.69 -5.81 27.26
CA GLY A 149 3.13 -5.53 25.96
C GLY A 149 1.79 -6.22 25.76
N LYS A 150 0.86 -5.54 25.09
CA LYS A 150 -0.41 -6.12 24.64
C LYS A 150 -0.63 -5.83 23.17
N THR A 151 -1.05 -6.85 22.43
CA THR A 151 -1.44 -6.70 21.04
C THR A 151 -2.92 -6.34 20.96
N VAL A 152 -3.24 -5.30 20.23
CA VAL A 152 -4.61 -4.90 19.91
C VAL A 152 -4.90 -5.10 18.44
N LEU A 153 -6.05 -5.68 18.16
CA LEU A 153 -6.59 -5.80 16.81
C LEU A 153 -7.39 -4.55 16.46
N LEU A 154 -7.14 -4.02 15.29
CA LEU A 154 -7.83 -2.86 14.74
C LEU A 154 -8.60 -3.27 13.49
N ILE A 155 -9.89 -2.91 13.44
CA ILE A 155 -10.70 -3.02 12.23
C ILE A 155 -11.07 -1.60 11.83
N TYR A 156 -10.55 -1.17 10.68
CA TYR A 156 -10.63 0.22 10.26
C TYR A 156 -10.98 0.35 8.77
N ASN A 157 -11.30 1.57 8.38
CA ASN A 157 -11.58 1.91 6.99
C ASN A 157 -10.54 2.90 6.46
N ILE A 158 -10.38 2.94 5.14
CA ILE A 158 -9.65 3.99 4.44
C ILE A 158 -10.62 4.68 3.49
N GLN A 159 -10.63 6.01 3.50
CA GLN A 159 -11.38 6.82 2.54
C GLN A 159 -10.42 7.74 1.82
N THR A 160 -10.54 7.81 0.51
CA THR A 160 -9.69 8.65 -0.34
C THR A 160 -10.57 9.48 -1.26
N LEU A 161 -10.38 10.79 -1.21
CA LEU A 161 -10.83 11.72 -2.24
C LEU A 161 -9.59 12.07 -3.07
N GLY A 162 -9.69 11.97 -4.39
CA GLY A 162 -8.60 12.23 -5.28
C GLY A 162 -9.03 12.96 -6.54
N TRP A 163 -8.06 13.54 -7.21
CA TRP A 163 -8.17 14.12 -8.54
C TRP A 163 -6.99 13.68 -9.37
N THR A 164 -7.26 13.11 -10.54
CA THR A 164 -6.23 12.64 -11.47
C THR A 164 -6.46 13.23 -12.84
N THR A 165 -5.41 13.78 -13.42
CA THR A 165 -5.38 14.22 -14.81
C THR A 165 -4.30 13.46 -15.53
N SER A 166 -4.64 12.82 -16.65
CA SER A 166 -3.73 12.08 -17.52
C SER A 166 -3.81 12.63 -18.93
N ALA A 167 -2.68 12.75 -19.59
CA ALA A 167 -2.59 13.20 -20.97
C ALA A 167 -1.59 12.38 -21.77
N GLU A 168 -1.99 11.95 -22.98
CA GLU A 168 -1.11 11.46 -24.03
C GLU A 168 -0.93 12.57 -25.05
N ILE A 169 0.29 13.02 -25.27
CA ILE A 169 0.61 14.23 -26.04
C ILE A 169 1.57 13.87 -27.19
N ASN A 170 1.13 14.11 -28.44
CA ASN A 170 1.87 13.82 -29.66
C ASN A 170 1.85 15.05 -30.57
N PRO A 171 2.48 16.18 -30.21
CA PRO A 171 2.32 17.46 -30.87
C PRO A 171 2.96 17.51 -32.27
N PHE A 172 3.90 16.63 -32.55
CA PHE A 172 4.56 16.48 -33.83
C PHE A 172 5.05 15.05 -34.04
N LYS A 173 5.40 14.71 -35.25
CA LYS A 173 5.87 13.38 -35.62
C LYS A 173 7.07 12.95 -34.78
N ASN A 174 7.08 11.68 -34.36
CA ASN A 174 8.13 11.03 -33.60
C ASN A 174 8.27 11.46 -32.11
N PHE A 175 7.49 12.42 -31.62
CA PHE A 175 7.47 12.79 -30.22
C PHE A 175 6.20 12.25 -29.55
N HIS A 176 6.38 11.62 -28.40
CA HIS A 176 5.33 11.10 -27.55
C HIS A 176 5.60 11.51 -26.11
N MET A 177 4.60 11.93 -25.39
CA MET A 177 4.72 12.23 -23.97
C MET A 177 3.47 11.74 -23.24
N HIS A 178 3.68 10.92 -22.24
CA HIS A 178 2.68 10.66 -21.20
C HIS A 178 2.88 11.66 -20.07
N ALA A 179 1.81 12.25 -19.59
CA ALA A 179 1.80 13.14 -18.44
C ALA A 179 0.68 12.71 -17.47
N LEU A 180 1.01 12.57 -16.20
CA LEU A 180 0.06 12.24 -15.13
C LEU A 180 0.25 13.20 -13.96
N PHE A 181 -0.86 13.73 -13.46
CA PHE A 181 -0.93 14.43 -12.19
C PHE A 181 -1.99 13.78 -11.32
N THR A 182 -1.66 13.47 -10.08
CA THR A 182 -2.62 12.98 -9.08
C THR A 182 -2.47 13.78 -7.79
N TYR A 183 -3.59 14.29 -7.30
CA TYR A 183 -3.75 14.73 -5.92
C TYR A 183 -4.71 13.79 -5.22
N GLN A 184 -4.34 13.30 -4.04
CA GLN A 184 -5.19 12.41 -3.26
C GLN A 184 -5.06 12.66 -1.76
N LYS A 185 -6.16 12.46 -1.04
CA LYS A 185 -6.18 12.57 0.43
C LYS A 185 -6.74 11.28 1.03
N PRO A 186 -5.89 10.24 1.19
CA PRO A 186 -6.28 9.01 1.87
C PRO A 186 -6.27 9.24 3.39
N VAL A 187 -7.36 8.93 4.07
CA VAL A 187 -7.51 9.07 5.52
C VAL A 187 -7.98 7.79 6.18
N TYR A 188 -7.45 7.52 7.36
CA TYR A 188 -7.96 6.47 8.23
C TYR A 188 -9.32 6.86 8.81
N LYS A 189 -10.23 5.89 8.90
CA LYS A 189 -11.54 6.02 9.56
C LYS A 189 -11.73 4.84 10.50
N ASN A 190 -12.26 5.12 11.68
CA ASN A 190 -12.45 4.14 12.74
C ASN A 190 -11.14 3.45 13.21
N TYR A 191 -10.01 4.12 13.00
CA TYR A 191 -8.70 3.60 13.43
C TYR A 191 -8.45 4.00 14.89
N ASN A 192 -9.10 3.31 15.81
CA ASN A 192 -8.96 3.52 17.24
C ASN A 192 -9.14 2.21 18.00
N ALA A 193 -8.31 2.00 19.01
CA ALA A 193 -8.42 0.91 19.96
C ALA A 193 -7.70 1.24 21.24
N SER A 194 -7.98 0.52 22.32
CA SER A 194 -7.31 0.66 23.60
C SER A 194 -7.09 -0.68 24.26
N VAL A 195 -6.08 -0.76 25.10
CA VAL A 195 -5.79 -1.90 25.97
C VAL A 195 -5.67 -1.41 27.41
N THR A 196 -6.04 -2.27 28.35
CA THR A 196 -5.83 -2.03 29.77
C THR A 196 -4.77 -3.01 30.27
N PHE A 197 -3.73 -2.51 30.91
CA PHE A 197 -2.63 -3.29 31.48
C PHE A 197 -3.00 -3.91 32.83
N SER A 198 -2.11 -4.74 33.38
CA SER A 198 -2.33 -5.50 34.59
C SER A 198 -2.60 -4.62 35.83
N ASP A 199 -2.09 -3.40 35.84
CA ASP A 199 -2.28 -2.42 36.95
C ASP A 199 -3.51 -1.51 36.75
N GLY A 200 -4.34 -1.76 35.72
CA GLY A 200 -5.52 -0.97 35.40
C GLY A 200 -5.24 0.28 34.55
N GLN A 201 -3.99 0.61 34.22
CA GLN A 201 -3.69 1.71 33.29
C GLN A 201 -4.13 1.34 31.88
N SER A 202 -4.71 2.31 31.18
CA SER A 202 -5.13 2.13 29.79
C SER A 202 -4.26 2.94 28.83
N MET A 203 -3.93 2.33 27.70
CA MET A 203 -3.24 2.97 26.59
C MET A 203 -4.03 2.76 25.30
N GLY A 204 -4.15 3.80 24.50
CA GLY A 204 -4.89 3.76 23.24
C GLY A 204 -4.05 4.14 22.06
N VAL A 205 -4.45 3.67 20.89
CA VAL A 205 -4.04 4.16 19.59
C VAL A 205 -5.23 4.81 18.90
N ASN A 206 -5.04 6.01 18.38
CA ASN A 206 -6.04 6.72 17.61
C ASN A 206 -5.39 7.44 16.43
N ALA A 207 -5.63 6.93 15.24
CA ALA A 207 -5.23 7.57 13.99
C ALA A 207 -6.45 7.97 13.14
N ASN A 208 -7.63 8.11 13.78
CA ASN A 208 -8.86 8.47 13.07
C ASN A 208 -8.71 9.86 12.41
N ASN A 209 -9.04 9.95 11.12
CA ASN A 209 -8.86 11.12 10.24
C ASN A 209 -7.40 11.52 9.94
N MET A 210 -6.39 10.77 10.41
CA MET A 210 -5.01 10.96 10.00
C MET A 210 -4.80 10.48 8.55
N ILE A 211 -3.84 11.07 7.86
CA ILE A 211 -3.43 10.66 6.51
C ILE A 211 -2.82 9.26 6.57
N VAL A 212 -3.17 8.43 5.62
CA VAL A 212 -2.60 7.08 5.53
C VAL A 212 -1.10 7.18 5.25
N LYS A 213 -0.31 6.51 6.08
CA LYS A 213 1.16 6.49 5.98
C LYS A 213 1.63 5.89 4.64
N GLU A 214 2.82 6.26 4.20
CA GLU A 214 3.50 5.78 3.00
C GLU A 214 2.79 6.11 1.68
N ILE A 215 1.67 6.81 1.70
CA ILE A 215 0.94 7.20 0.49
C ILE A 215 1.18 8.69 0.24
N PRO A 216 1.85 9.07 -0.85
CA PRO A 216 2.03 10.46 -1.22
C PRO A 216 0.69 11.08 -1.62
N GLN A 217 0.47 12.32 -1.20
CA GLN A 217 -0.73 13.06 -1.58
C GLN A 217 -0.64 13.66 -3.00
N VAL A 218 0.57 13.89 -3.48
CA VAL A 218 0.84 14.42 -4.82
C VAL A 218 1.73 13.44 -5.57
N LEU A 219 1.35 13.12 -6.80
CA LEU A 219 2.12 12.34 -7.76
C LEU A 219 2.15 13.10 -9.07
N ILE A 220 3.33 13.20 -9.70
CA ILE A 220 3.51 13.72 -11.06
C ILE A 220 4.35 12.73 -11.83
N GLU A 221 3.91 12.38 -13.04
CA GLU A 221 4.72 11.61 -13.99
C GLU A 221 4.78 12.36 -15.31
N LEU A 222 5.98 12.43 -15.89
CA LEU A 222 6.24 12.99 -17.21
C LEU A 222 7.19 12.05 -17.94
N ASP A 223 6.71 11.42 -19.00
CA ASP A 223 7.45 10.40 -19.75
C ASP A 223 7.61 10.82 -21.23
N PRO A 224 8.46 11.81 -21.55
CA PRO A 224 8.75 12.16 -22.94
C PRO A 224 9.61 11.09 -23.62
N LYS A 225 9.24 10.77 -24.85
CA LYS A 225 9.95 9.86 -25.74
C LYS A 225 10.09 10.49 -27.11
N TYR A 226 11.25 10.33 -27.73
CA TYR A 226 11.51 10.79 -29.10
C TYR A 226 12.11 9.66 -29.96
N ASP A 227 11.44 9.35 -31.07
CA ASP A 227 11.91 8.39 -32.04
C ASP A 227 12.87 9.09 -33.02
N ILE A 228 14.19 9.06 -32.73
CA ILE A 228 15.24 9.69 -33.51
C ILE A 228 15.26 9.09 -34.93
N THR A 229 15.13 7.78 -35.02
CA THR A 229 14.94 7.03 -36.26
C THR A 229 13.92 5.91 -36.02
N LYS A 230 13.57 5.16 -37.07
CA LYS A 230 12.70 3.97 -36.94
C LYS A 230 13.26 2.91 -35.99
N ASN A 231 14.57 2.91 -35.75
CA ASN A 231 15.28 1.90 -34.98
C ASN A 231 15.93 2.46 -33.71
N LEU A 232 15.95 3.77 -33.52
CA LEU A 232 16.63 4.43 -32.41
C LEU A 232 15.66 5.40 -31.74
N ASN A 233 15.46 5.26 -30.44
CA ASN A 233 14.68 6.18 -29.62
C ASN A 233 15.42 6.57 -28.35
N ALA A 234 15.10 7.78 -27.88
CA ALA A 234 15.50 8.28 -26.58
C ALA A 234 14.23 8.53 -25.73
N TRP A 235 14.33 8.31 -24.46
CA TRP A 235 13.23 8.51 -23.51
C TRP A 235 13.74 9.04 -22.19
N LEU A 236 12.88 9.78 -21.48
CA LEU A 236 13.07 10.23 -20.12
C LEU A 236 11.81 9.87 -19.31
N SER A 237 11.95 9.74 -18.03
CA SER A 237 10.84 9.57 -17.08
C SER A 237 11.15 10.36 -15.81
N PHE A 238 10.27 11.27 -15.46
CA PHE A 238 10.35 12.10 -14.26
C PHE A 238 9.14 11.77 -13.39
N ARG A 239 9.38 11.29 -12.17
CA ARG A 239 8.35 10.92 -11.22
C ARG A 239 8.55 11.68 -9.92
N TYR A 240 7.63 12.56 -9.61
CA TYR A 240 7.60 13.26 -8.34
C TYR A 240 6.66 12.57 -7.37
N PHE A 241 7.17 12.20 -6.23
CA PHE A 241 6.40 11.72 -5.09
C PHE A 241 6.39 12.82 -4.02
N GLY A 242 5.22 13.31 -3.68
CA GLY A 242 5.05 14.30 -2.62
C GLY A 242 5.41 13.72 -1.25
N LYS A 243 5.37 14.56 -0.23
CA LYS A 243 5.60 14.18 1.17
C LYS A 243 4.75 12.96 1.57
N THR A 244 5.37 12.00 2.27
CA THR A 244 4.70 10.83 2.86
C THR A 244 4.92 10.80 4.37
N TYR A 245 3.87 10.46 5.12
CA TYR A 245 4.03 10.22 6.55
C TYR A 245 4.62 8.84 6.80
N ALA A 246 5.56 8.77 7.73
CA ALA A 246 6.26 7.54 8.11
C ALA A 246 5.59 6.84 9.30
N ASN A 247 4.65 7.49 9.98
CA ASN A 247 3.96 6.95 11.14
C ASN A 247 2.49 7.35 11.20
N LEU A 248 1.71 6.67 12.06
CA LEU A 248 0.26 6.85 12.21
C LEU A 248 -0.15 8.22 12.76
N GLN A 249 0.73 8.89 13.52
CA GLN A 249 0.44 10.14 14.21
C GLN A 249 0.84 11.39 13.39
N GLU A 250 1.23 11.23 12.13
CA GLU A 250 1.71 12.31 11.25
C GLU A 250 2.88 13.11 11.86
N ALA A 251 3.62 12.51 12.79
CA ALA A 251 4.70 13.14 13.50
C ALA A 251 6.03 13.08 12.74
N LEU A 252 6.23 11.98 12.01
CA LEU A 252 7.42 11.72 11.20
C LEU A 252 7.02 11.61 9.73
N TYR A 253 7.88 12.17 8.86
CA TYR A 253 7.61 12.17 7.42
C TYR A 253 8.90 12.19 6.61
N PHE A 254 8.78 11.71 5.39
CA PHE A 254 9.78 11.91 4.35
C PHE A 254 9.36 13.06 3.43
N ASN A 255 10.29 13.93 3.08
CA ASN A 255 10.04 14.99 2.10
C ASN A 255 9.73 14.39 0.73
N GLY A 256 9.05 15.18 -0.10
CA GLY A 256 8.86 14.81 -1.49
C GLY A 256 10.19 14.73 -2.23
N HIS A 257 10.24 13.87 -3.25
CA HIS A 257 11.45 13.60 -4.03
C HIS A 257 11.12 13.29 -5.48
N TRP A 258 12.10 13.41 -6.35
CA TRP A 258 12.05 12.97 -7.72
C TRP A 258 12.74 11.63 -7.90
N GLU A 259 12.11 10.74 -8.62
CA GLU A 259 12.76 9.58 -9.22
C GLU A 259 12.89 9.84 -10.73
N THR A 260 14.10 9.81 -11.26
CA THR A 260 14.37 10.23 -12.63
C THR A 260 15.11 9.13 -13.39
N PHE A 261 14.62 8.84 -14.57
CA PHE A 261 15.14 7.79 -15.43
C PHE A 261 15.29 8.33 -16.85
N GLY A 262 16.17 7.70 -17.62
CA GLY A 262 16.26 7.98 -19.04
C GLY A 262 17.08 6.95 -19.74
N GLY A 263 17.01 6.94 -21.05
CA GLY A 263 17.76 5.97 -21.82
C GLY A 263 17.64 6.13 -23.32
N ILE A 264 18.42 5.33 -23.99
CA ILE A 264 18.45 5.18 -25.45
C ILE A 264 18.28 3.70 -25.77
N ASN A 265 17.37 3.39 -26.69
CA ASN A 265 17.18 2.04 -27.19
C ASN A 265 17.46 2.02 -28.70
N TRP A 266 18.27 1.09 -29.11
CA TRP A 266 18.67 0.91 -30.50
C TRP A 266 18.41 -0.52 -31.00
N ASN A 267 17.49 -0.69 -31.91
CA ASN A 267 17.29 -1.93 -32.66
C ASN A 267 18.28 -1.97 -33.81
N VAL A 268 19.49 -2.51 -33.59
CA VAL A 268 20.57 -2.57 -34.60
C VAL A 268 20.07 -3.29 -35.85
N ASN A 269 19.35 -4.41 -35.65
CA ASN A 269 18.69 -5.17 -36.71
C ASN A 269 17.53 -5.99 -36.12
N LYS A 270 16.91 -6.87 -36.92
CA LYS A 270 15.77 -7.70 -36.47
C LYS A 270 16.09 -8.67 -35.33
N LYS A 271 17.38 -8.98 -35.13
CA LYS A 271 17.85 -9.96 -34.14
C LYS A 271 18.56 -9.33 -32.93
N LEU A 272 19.12 -8.13 -33.07
CA LEU A 272 19.93 -7.49 -32.04
C LEU A 272 19.32 -6.14 -31.63
N SER A 273 19.10 -5.97 -30.35
CA SER A 273 18.77 -4.69 -29.72
C SER A 273 19.78 -4.36 -28.60
N LEU A 274 20.13 -3.08 -28.53
CA LEU A 274 21.03 -2.53 -27.51
C LEU A 274 20.30 -1.45 -26.75
N GLY A 275 20.58 -1.29 -25.45
CA GLY A 275 20.02 -0.25 -24.62
C GLY A 275 21.02 0.28 -23.60
N VAL A 276 20.91 1.57 -23.34
CA VAL A 276 21.56 2.23 -22.22
C VAL A 276 20.48 2.93 -21.42
N SER A 277 20.43 2.71 -20.11
CA SER A 277 19.53 3.43 -19.21
C SER A 277 20.29 4.01 -18.03
N VAL A 278 19.82 5.16 -17.58
CA VAL A 278 20.32 5.89 -16.42
C VAL A 278 19.19 5.97 -15.40
N ILE A 279 19.50 5.61 -14.18
CA ILE A 279 18.59 5.65 -13.04
C ILE A 279 19.06 6.76 -12.11
N ASN A 280 18.11 7.54 -11.58
CA ASN A 280 18.38 8.67 -10.72
C ASN A 280 19.34 9.69 -11.35
N ILE A 281 18.93 10.22 -12.50
CA ILE A 281 19.73 11.16 -13.33
C ILE A 281 20.19 12.37 -12.49
N PHE A 282 19.35 12.86 -11.58
CA PHE A 282 19.66 14.01 -10.73
C PHE A 282 20.51 13.64 -9.51
N ASN A 283 20.81 12.34 -9.33
CA ASN A 283 21.51 11.84 -8.14
C ASN A 283 20.87 12.32 -6.84
N GLU A 284 19.54 12.37 -6.82
CA GLU A 284 18.78 12.82 -5.66
C GLU A 284 18.98 11.85 -4.50
N LYS A 285 19.23 12.41 -3.33
CA LYS A 285 19.40 11.66 -2.09
C LYS A 285 18.08 11.76 -1.31
N GLY A 286 17.55 10.64 -0.91
CA GLY A 286 16.31 10.61 -0.15
C GLY A 286 16.06 9.27 0.51
N ALA A 287 15.11 9.26 1.42
CA ALA A 287 14.61 8.06 2.06
C ALA A 287 13.10 7.98 1.89
N LYS A 288 12.56 6.77 1.88
CA LYS A 288 11.14 6.48 1.78
C LYS A 288 10.78 5.25 2.62
N GLY A 289 9.51 5.05 2.86
CA GLY A 289 9.00 3.89 3.59
C GLY A 289 8.61 4.19 5.03
N THR A 290 8.58 3.17 5.86
CA THR A 290 8.21 3.23 7.27
C THR A 290 9.47 3.29 8.14
N ILE A 291 9.39 4.03 9.23
CA ILE A 291 10.43 4.06 10.25
C ILE A 291 10.03 3.07 11.34
N SER A 292 10.78 1.99 11.47
CA SER A 292 10.47 0.91 12.42
C SER A 292 10.43 1.43 13.86
N GLY A 293 9.42 0.99 14.62
CA GLY A 293 9.23 1.37 16.03
C GLY A 293 8.69 2.77 16.27
N SER A 294 8.34 3.50 15.21
CA SER A 294 7.87 4.90 15.32
C SER A 294 6.35 5.07 15.20
N GLU A 295 5.59 4.01 15.09
CA GLU A 295 4.18 4.02 14.71
C GLU A 295 3.31 4.94 15.56
N LEU A 296 3.54 4.97 16.86
CA LEU A 296 2.74 5.71 17.83
C LEU A 296 3.40 6.98 18.36
N ILE A 297 4.56 7.36 17.80
CA ILE A 297 5.25 8.59 18.20
C ILE A 297 4.39 9.80 17.85
N THR A 298 4.11 10.62 18.84
CA THR A 298 3.33 11.86 18.70
C THR A 298 4.20 13.02 18.25
N LYS A 299 3.56 14.10 17.79
CA LYS A 299 4.27 15.32 17.39
C LYS A 299 5.09 15.94 18.54
N GLN A 300 4.62 15.82 19.80
CA GLN A 300 5.32 16.27 20.99
C GLN A 300 6.58 15.44 21.29
N GLU A 301 6.60 14.19 20.86
CA GLU A 301 7.71 13.27 21.10
C GLU A 301 8.71 13.23 19.93
N ALA A 302 8.34 13.76 18.77
CA ALA A 302 9.16 13.71 17.56
C ALA A 302 10.57 14.29 17.77
N GLY A 303 10.70 15.37 18.54
CA GLY A 303 12.00 15.98 18.85
C GLY A 303 12.97 15.09 19.64
N LYS A 304 12.47 14.03 20.31
CA LYS A 304 13.34 13.04 20.96
C LYS A 304 14.15 12.20 19.98
N TYR A 305 13.80 12.27 18.69
CA TYR A 305 14.44 11.52 17.61
C TYR A 305 15.44 12.35 16.80
N ASP A 306 15.56 13.65 17.09
CA ASP A 306 16.56 14.51 16.44
C ASP A 306 17.97 13.95 16.65
N GLY A 307 18.72 13.83 15.57
CA GLY A 307 20.08 13.29 15.57
C GLY A 307 20.19 11.77 15.80
N LYS A 308 19.07 11.03 15.87
CA LYS A 308 19.10 9.57 15.98
C LYS A 308 19.06 8.92 14.62
N TYR A 309 19.81 7.83 14.46
CA TYR A 309 19.73 7.00 13.28
C TYR A 309 18.42 6.22 13.27
N MET A 310 17.72 6.30 12.14
CA MET A 310 16.49 5.55 11.90
C MET A 310 16.69 4.65 10.67
N SER A 311 16.13 3.45 10.71
CA SER A 311 16.16 2.57 9.54
C SER A 311 15.04 2.95 8.58
N GLY A 312 15.37 3.05 7.30
CA GLY A 312 14.42 3.33 6.21
C GLY A 312 14.98 2.79 4.89
N SER A 313 14.17 2.84 3.85
CA SER A 313 14.62 2.54 2.49
C SER A 313 15.16 3.80 1.84
N TYR A 314 16.29 3.67 1.17
CA TYR A 314 16.91 4.79 0.44
C TYR A 314 16.56 4.73 -1.04
N LEU A 315 16.61 5.89 -1.70
CA LEU A 315 16.54 5.97 -3.15
C LEU A 315 17.77 5.30 -3.76
N ARG A 316 17.56 4.65 -4.91
CA ARG A 316 18.67 4.07 -5.67
C ARG A 316 19.63 5.19 -6.11
N PRO A 317 20.96 5.06 -5.93
CA PRO A 317 21.92 6.08 -6.38
C PRO A 317 21.94 6.18 -7.91
N PHE A 318 22.57 7.22 -8.43
CA PHE A 318 22.88 7.31 -9.86
C PHE A 318 23.50 5.99 -10.36
N THR A 319 22.88 5.41 -11.34
CA THR A 319 23.29 4.11 -11.89
C THR A 319 23.14 4.12 -13.40
N VAL A 320 24.11 3.58 -14.11
CA VAL A 320 24.04 3.34 -15.56
C VAL A 320 23.93 1.84 -15.80
N GLU A 321 22.99 1.45 -16.64
CA GLU A 321 22.76 0.05 -17.02
C GLU A 321 22.88 -0.11 -18.53
N PHE A 322 23.53 -1.17 -18.97
CA PHE A 322 23.63 -1.59 -20.34
C PHE A 322 22.83 -2.86 -20.58
N SER A 323 22.10 -2.92 -21.67
CA SER A 323 21.32 -4.09 -22.04
C SER A 323 21.58 -4.50 -23.49
N ALA A 324 21.57 -5.80 -23.74
CA ALA A 324 21.61 -6.37 -25.09
C ALA A 324 20.59 -7.50 -25.18
N GLY A 325 19.74 -7.44 -26.19
CA GLY A 325 18.71 -8.45 -26.46
C GLY A 325 19.00 -9.13 -27.80
N ILE A 326 19.01 -10.47 -27.82
CA ILE A 326 19.21 -11.28 -29.03
C ILE A 326 17.96 -12.14 -29.23
N LYS A 327 17.38 -12.08 -30.44
CA LYS A 327 16.28 -12.95 -30.87
C LYS A 327 16.85 -14.05 -31.76
N PHE A 328 16.58 -15.28 -31.42
CA PHE A 328 16.96 -16.47 -32.17
C PHE A 328 15.94 -16.85 -33.24
#